data_ba69128b95d3b15981d85b632ede5aa1
#
_entry.id   ba69128b95d3b15981d85b632ede5aa1
#
_cell.length_a   1.000
_cell.length_b   1.000
_cell.length_c   1.000
_cell.angle_alpha   90.00
_cell.angle_beta   90.00
_cell.angle_gamma   90.00
#
_symmetry.space_group_name_H-M   'P 1'
#
loop_
_entity.id
_entity.type
_entity.pdbx_description
1 polymer ?
#
loop_
_entity_poly.entity_id
_entity_poly.type
_entity_poly.pdbx_seq_one_letter_code
_entity_poly.pdbx_strand_id
1 'polypeptide(L)'
;MLFLGSFPPPRKRWSMDFFYPNWLNDFWRIMGIIFLGGKQALEAEGEKRFDQEKVIRFATEHGLAFFDTAQKVCRTKDNASDQFLEIQEPTDVGSLLSRIPSCTQVVTTGGKASEELLVQTDADAIPAVGTCTICHIGPRKIRWWRMPSTSRAYPMKIERKGEHYRMIFQSEDFPKADSGR
;
A
#
# COMPACT_ATOMS: atom_id res chain seq x y z
N MET A 1 10.76 1.05 1.69
CA MET A 1 9.43 0.93 2.35
C MET A 1 8.60 -0.10 1.60
N LEU A 2 7.85 -0.98 2.31
CA LEU A 2 6.98 -2.00 1.71
C LEU A 2 5.51 -1.67 1.98
N PHE A 3 4.72 -1.48 0.93
CA PHE A 3 3.26 -1.37 1.02
C PHE A 3 2.60 -2.74 0.84
N LEU A 4 1.68 -3.07 1.74
CA LEU A 4 0.91 -4.30 1.72
C LEU A 4 -0.58 -3.99 1.52
N GLY A 5 -1.13 -4.47 0.39
CA GLY A 5 -2.56 -4.55 0.16
C GLY A 5 -3.13 -5.88 0.67
N SER A 6 -4.45 -6.03 0.64
CA SER A 6 -5.11 -7.31 0.96
C SER A 6 -4.93 -8.31 -0.19
N PHE A 7 -5.49 -7.99 -1.34
CA PHE A 7 -5.39 -8.73 -2.60
C PHE A 7 -5.97 -7.90 -3.75
N PRO A 8 -5.45 -7.99 -4.98
CA PRO A 8 -5.94 -7.18 -6.08
C PRO A 8 -7.39 -7.56 -6.46
N PRO A 9 -8.18 -6.61 -7.00
CA PRO A 9 -9.52 -6.89 -7.49
C PRO A 9 -9.49 -7.82 -8.72
N PRO A 10 -10.64 -8.38 -9.14
CA PRO A 10 -10.71 -9.17 -10.37
C PRO A 10 -10.12 -8.43 -11.58
N ARG A 11 -9.42 -9.15 -12.45
CA ARG A 11 -8.66 -8.61 -13.60
C ARG A 11 -9.46 -7.64 -14.49
N LYS A 12 -10.77 -7.87 -14.64
CA LYS A 12 -11.68 -6.98 -15.40
C LYS A 12 -11.77 -5.55 -14.84
N ARG A 13 -11.27 -5.29 -13.62
CA ARG A 13 -11.24 -3.98 -12.97
C ARG A 13 -9.86 -3.30 -13.04
N TRP A 14 -8.89 -3.94 -13.66
CA TRP A 14 -7.54 -3.39 -13.76
C TRP A 14 -7.47 -2.35 -14.87
N SER A 15 -6.84 -1.24 -14.59
CA SER A 15 -6.52 -0.18 -15.54
C SER A 15 -5.04 -0.17 -15.95
N MET A 16 -4.23 -0.99 -15.27
CA MET A 16 -2.81 -1.22 -15.58
C MET A 16 -2.38 -2.57 -14.99
N ASP A 17 -1.23 -3.09 -15.39
CA ASP A 17 -0.65 -4.35 -14.90
C ASP A 17 0.43 -4.10 -13.84
N PHE A 18 0.04 -3.47 -12.74
CA PHE A 18 0.88 -3.18 -11.60
C PHE A 18 0.04 -3.11 -10.32
N PHE A 19 0.64 -2.88 -9.15
CA PHE A 19 -0.06 -2.80 -7.86
C PHE A 19 -1.07 -1.65 -7.81
N TYR A 20 -2.15 -1.83 -7.03
CA TYR A 20 -3.30 -0.91 -6.97
C TYR A 20 -3.90 -0.59 -8.36
N PRO A 21 -4.20 -1.62 -9.17
CA PRO A 21 -4.53 -1.46 -10.60
C PRO A 21 -5.91 -0.86 -10.86
N ASN A 22 -6.82 -0.90 -9.88
CA ASN A 22 -8.19 -0.47 -10.08
C ASN A 22 -8.27 1.06 -10.21
N TRP A 23 -8.85 1.54 -11.33
CA TRP A 23 -9.12 2.96 -11.53
C TRP A 23 -9.90 3.63 -10.39
N LEU A 24 -10.76 2.87 -9.69
CA LEU A 24 -11.51 3.33 -8.51
C LEU A 24 -10.73 3.18 -7.19
N ASN A 25 -9.41 3.03 -7.25
CA ASN A 25 -8.52 3.08 -6.11
C ASN A 25 -7.76 4.41 -6.10
N ASP A 26 -7.62 5.02 -4.93
CA ASP A 26 -7.02 6.35 -4.81
C ASP A 26 -5.50 6.32 -4.55
N PHE A 27 -4.86 5.15 -4.41
CA PHE A 27 -3.46 5.05 -4.01
C PHE A 27 -2.54 5.96 -4.87
N TRP A 28 -2.56 5.79 -6.17
CA TRP A 28 -1.69 6.56 -7.07
C TRP A 28 -2.08 8.04 -7.15
N ARG A 29 -3.35 8.37 -6.92
CA ARG A 29 -3.80 9.77 -6.79
C ARG A 29 -3.28 10.41 -5.52
N ILE A 30 -3.25 9.66 -4.40
CA ILE A 30 -2.66 10.11 -3.13
C ILE A 30 -1.16 10.38 -3.33
N MET A 31 -0.43 9.48 -4.00
CA MET A 31 0.98 9.70 -4.32
C MET A 31 1.17 10.95 -5.20
N GLY A 32 0.32 11.13 -6.21
CA GLY A 32 0.33 12.34 -7.04
C GLY A 32 0.12 13.63 -6.24
N ILE A 33 -0.81 13.64 -5.28
CA ILE A 33 -1.06 14.79 -4.39
C ILE A 33 0.15 15.08 -3.50
N ILE A 34 0.80 14.05 -2.97
CA ILE A 34 1.89 14.21 -2.00
C ILE A 34 3.18 14.70 -2.68
N PHE A 35 3.52 14.13 -3.84
CA PHE A 35 4.84 14.29 -4.45
C PHE A 35 4.86 15.10 -5.73
N LEU A 36 3.75 15.11 -6.50
CA LEU A 36 3.74 15.61 -7.87
C LEU A 36 2.79 16.81 -8.08
N GLY A 37 2.25 17.36 -6.99
CA GLY A 37 1.41 18.56 -7.03
C GLY A 37 -0.02 18.35 -7.53
N GLY A 38 -0.43 17.12 -7.89
CA GLY A 38 -1.78 16.89 -8.38
C GLY A 38 -2.21 15.43 -8.45
N LYS A 39 -3.50 15.19 -8.20
CA LYS A 39 -4.06 13.84 -8.18
C LYS A 39 -4.01 13.11 -9.53
N GLN A 40 -3.88 13.84 -10.64
CA GLN A 40 -3.86 13.28 -12.00
C GLN A 40 -2.46 13.03 -12.54
N ALA A 41 -1.40 13.36 -11.78
CA ALA A 41 -0.02 13.31 -12.25
C ALA A 41 0.43 11.92 -12.76
N LEU A 42 -0.13 10.86 -12.20
CA LEU A 42 0.15 9.46 -12.56
C LEU A 42 -0.95 8.82 -13.42
N GLU A 43 -1.91 9.60 -13.91
CA GLU A 43 -2.94 9.14 -14.84
C GLU A 43 -2.46 9.28 -16.30
N ALA A 44 -2.94 8.41 -17.16
CA ALA A 44 -2.74 8.56 -18.61
C ALA A 44 -3.62 9.69 -19.15
N GLU A 45 -3.05 10.52 -19.99
CA GLU A 45 -3.75 11.69 -20.54
C GLU A 45 -4.97 11.28 -21.39
N GLY A 46 -6.12 11.87 -21.08
CA GLY A 46 -7.36 11.62 -21.82
C GLY A 46 -8.01 10.24 -21.58
N GLU A 47 -7.44 9.40 -20.74
CA GLU A 47 -7.92 8.04 -20.51
C GLU A 47 -8.27 7.78 -19.03
N LYS A 48 -9.19 6.82 -18.79
CA LYS A 48 -9.54 6.36 -17.43
C LYS A 48 -8.63 5.20 -16.99
N ARG A 49 -7.33 5.42 -17.02
CA ARG A 49 -6.31 4.46 -16.54
C ARG A 49 -5.12 5.19 -15.94
N PHE A 50 -4.35 4.48 -15.15
CA PHE A 50 -3.05 4.97 -14.71
C PHE A 50 -2.00 4.75 -15.82
N ASP A 51 -1.03 5.66 -15.87
CA ASP A 51 0.14 5.52 -16.73
C ASP A 51 1.15 4.60 -16.03
N GLN A 52 1.19 3.34 -16.46
CA GLN A 52 2.00 2.31 -15.82
C GLN A 52 3.49 2.64 -15.80
N GLU A 53 4.02 3.25 -16.86
CA GLU A 53 5.45 3.61 -16.92
C GLU A 53 5.77 4.72 -15.94
N LYS A 54 4.93 5.75 -15.86
CA LYS A 54 5.07 6.81 -14.85
C LYS A 54 4.97 6.26 -13.43
N VAL A 55 4.02 5.35 -13.19
CA VAL A 55 3.80 4.71 -11.89
C VAL A 55 5.02 3.89 -11.46
N ILE A 56 5.56 3.03 -12.34
CA ILE A 56 6.73 2.20 -12.04
C ILE A 56 7.97 3.07 -11.81
N ARG A 57 8.19 4.08 -12.64
CA ARG A 57 9.29 5.03 -12.47
C ARG A 57 9.20 5.73 -11.12
N PHE A 58 8.04 6.30 -10.80
CA PHE A 58 7.78 6.94 -9.52
C PHE A 58 8.07 6.02 -8.34
N ALA A 59 7.55 4.79 -8.38
CA ALA A 59 7.77 3.81 -7.32
C ALA A 59 9.25 3.48 -7.12
N THR A 60 9.99 3.33 -8.21
CA THR A 60 11.44 3.05 -8.19
C THR A 60 12.23 4.22 -7.63
N GLU A 61 11.97 5.44 -8.09
CA GLU A 61 12.66 6.66 -7.65
C GLU A 61 12.45 6.94 -6.16
N HIS A 62 11.28 6.55 -5.61
CA HIS A 62 10.95 6.76 -4.20
C HIS A 62 11.21 5.53 -3.32
N GLY A 63 11.82 4.46 -3.84
CA GLY A 63 12.13 3.25 -3.08
C GLY A 63 10.91 2.56 -2.50
N LEU A 64 9.79 2.54 -3.24
CA LEU A 64 8.54 1.92 -2.83
C LEU A 64 8.46 0.49 -3.37
N ALA A 65 8.33 -0.47 -2.46
CA ALA A 65 8.04 -1.86 -2.77
C ALA A 65 6.57 -2.16 -2.46
N PHE A 66 6.00 -3.10 -3.19
CA PHE A 66 4.59 -3.48 -3.07
C PHE A 66 4.44 -4.99 -3.03
N PHE A 67 3.50 -5.44 -2.23
CA PHE A 67 3.01 -6.81 -2.26
C PHE A 67 1.59 -6.89 -1.68
N ASP A 68 0.95 -8.06 -1.77
CA ASP A 68 -0.32 -8.33 -1.13
C ASP A 68 -0.13 -9.28 0.06
N THR A 69 -0.97 -9.18 1.08
CA THR A 69 -0.90 -10.05 2.27
C THR A 69 -1.38 -11.47 2.02
N ALA A 70 -1.91 -11.74 0.83
CA ALA A 70 -2.30 -13.08 0.39
C ALA A 70 -1.70 -13.40 -0.98
N GLN A 71 -1.32 -14.68 -1.20
CA GLN A 71 -0.89 -15.21 -2.48
C GLN A 71 -2.07 -15.87 -3.22
N LYS A 72 -2.98 -16.48 -2.45
CA LYS A 72 -4.17 -17.15 -2.99
C LYS A 72 -5.38 -16.86 -2.13
N VAL A 73 -6.48 -16.53 -2.81
CA VAL A 73 -7.76 -16.21 -2.16
C VAL A 73 -8.93 -16.86 -2.87
N CYS A 74 -10.01 -17.09 -2.12
CA CYS A 74 -11.33 -17.34 -2.67
C CYS A 74 -12.20 -16.09 -2.50
N ARG A 75 -12.87 -15.66 -3.56
CA ARG A 75 -13.88 -14.60 -3.49
C ARG A 75 -15.26 -15.22 -3.46
N THR A 76 -15.96 -15.05 -2.36
CA THR A 76 -17.33 -15.58 -2.20
C THR A 76 -18.37 -14.74 -2.96
N LYS A 77 -18.00 -13.52 -3.41
CA LYS A 77 -18.81 -12.67 -4.29
C LYS A 77 -17.95 -11.99 -5.35
N ASP A 78 -18.52 -11.78 -6.54
CA ASP A 78 -17.84 -11.10 -7.67
C ASP A 78 -17.77 -9.58 -7.47
N ASN A 79 -17.10 -9.15 -6.40
CA ASN A 79 -16.86 -7.73 -6.11
C ASN A 79 -15.42 -7.52 -5.62
N ALA A 80 -15.03 -6.26 -5.37
CA ALA A 80 -13.69 -5.90 -4.93
C ALA A 80 -13.59 -5.68 -3.41
N SER A 81 -14.63 -6.01 -2.65
CA SER A 81 -14.65 -5.82 -1.19
C SER A 81 -13.86 -6.92 -0.49
N ASP A 82 -13.01 -6.52 0.45
CA ASP A 82 -12.23 -7.43 1.29
C ASP A 82 -13.10 -8.26 2.23
N GLN A 83 -14.34 -7.83 2.49
CA GLN A 83 -15.31 -8.56 3.31
C GLN A 83 -15.64 -9.96 2.77
N PHE A 84 -15.49 -10.14 1.45
CA PHE A 84 -15.79 -11.39 0.76
C PHE A 84 -14.52 -12.10 0.28
N LEU A 85 -13.39 -11.76 0.89
CA LEU A 85 -12.09 -12.33 0.57
C LEU A 85 -11.69 -13.35 1.64
N GLU A 86 -11.71 -14.62 1.27
CA GLU A 86 -11.19 -15.70 2.10
C GLU A 86 -9.76 -16.03 1.68
N ILE A 87 -8.80 -15.84 2.58
CA ILE A 87 -7.39 -16.11 2.33
C ILE A 87 -7.18 -17.62 2.44
N GLN A 88 -6.69 -18.22 1.36
CA GLN A 88 -6.31 -19.63 1.31
C GLN A 88 -4.81 -19.81 1.55
N GLU A 89 -4.00 -18.86 1.08
CA GLU A 89 -2.56 -18.93 1.19
C GLU A 89 -2.04 -17.50 1.52
N PRO A 90 -1.69 -17.26 2.80
CA PRO A 90 -1.13 -15.98 3.20
C PRO A 90 0.29 -15.79 2.63
N THR A 91 0.69 -14.55 2.48
CA THR A 91 2.06 -14.18 2.11
C THR A 91 2.97 -14.24 3.34
N ASP A 92 4.11 -14.88 3.24
CA ASP A 92 5.17 -14.80 4.23
C ASP A 92 5.92 -13.46 4.09
N VAL A 93 5.57 -12.51 4.93
CA VAL A 93 6.16 -11.16 4.92
C VAL A 93 7.61 -11.18 5.40
N GLY A 94 7.99 -12.11 6.28
CA GLY A 94 9.38 -12.31 6.71
C GLY A 94 10.28 -12.67 5.54
N SER A 95 9.85 -13.61 4.69
CA SER A 95 10.54 -13.98 3.46
C SER A 95 10.61 -12.81 2.46
N LEU A 96 9.57 -11.99 2.32
CA LEU A 96 9.63 -10.78 1.50
C LEU A 96 10.69 -9.80 2.00
N LEU A 97 10.71 -9.53 3.31
CA LEU A 97 11.66 -8.61 3.92
C LEU A 97 13.11 -9.09 3.80
N SER A 98 13.35 -10.40 3.76
CA SER A 98 14.70 -10.94 3.53
C SER A 98 15.25 -10.56 2.15
N ARG A 99 14.39 -10.38 1.15
CA ARG A 99 14.74 -9.98 -0.23
C ARG A 99 14.98 -8.48 -0.39
N ILE A 100 14.52 -7.68 0.58
CA ILE A 100 14.69 -6.21 0.60
C ILE A 100 15.29 -5.77 1.95
N PRO A 101 16.57 -6.09 2.20
CA PRO A 101 17.21 -5.92 3.52
C PRO A 101 17.24 -4.47 4.02
N SER A 102 17.23 -3.49 3.15
CA SER A 102 17.17 -2.06 3.52
C SER A 102 15.76 -1.58 3.92
N CYS A 103 14.73 -2.41 3.78
CA CYS A 103 13.36 -2.04 4.16
C CYS A 103 13.21 -2.05 5.69
N THR A 104 12.89 -0.91 6.27
CA THR A 104 12.65 -0.72 7.72
C THR A 104 11.21 -0.39 8.06
N GLN A 105 10.38 -0.12 7.03
CA GLN A 105 9.00 0.29 7.21
C GLN A 105 8.06 -0.58 6.39
N VAL A 106 6.99 -1.04 7.03
CA VAL A 106 5.88 -1.76 6.39
C VAL A 106 4.60 -0.94 6.58
N VAL A 107 3.83 -0.79 5.52
CA VAL A 107 2.59 -0.01 5.50
C VAL A 107 1.45 -0.90 5.06
N THR A 108 0.48 -1.14 5.93
CA THR A 108 -0.76 -1.82 5.56
C THR A 108 -1.82 -0.81 5.14
N THR A 109 -2.50 -1.07 4.02
CA THR A 109 -3.54 -0.20 3.45
C THR A 109 -4.92 -0.82 3.64
N GLY A 110 -5.53 -0.59 4.79
CA GLY A 110 -6.85 -1.11 5.15
C GLY A 110 -6.82 -2.17 6.26
N GLY A 111 -8.02 -2.58 6.69
CA GLY A 111 -8.21 -3.47 7.84
C GLY A 111 -7.71 -4.89 7.56
N LYS A 112 -8.15 -5.50 6.46
CA LYS A 112 -7.82 -6.90 6.13
C LYS A 112 -6.30 -7.12 6.04
N ALA A 113 -5.57 -6.24 5.34
CA ALA A 113 -4.12 -6.32 5.28
C ALA A 113 -3.45 -6.19 6.66
N SER A 114 -4.04 -5.39 7.56
CA SER A 114 -3.52 -5.23 8.92
C SER A 114 -3.78 -6.46 9.79
N GLU A 115 -4.93 -7.11 9.63
CA GLU A 115 -5.26 -8.38 10.32
C GLU A 115 -4.29 -9.48 9.92
N GLU A 116 -4.00 -9.62 8.64
CA GLU A 116 -3.07 -10.62 8.11
C GLU A 116 -1.61 -10.35 8.51
N LEU A 117 -1.22 -9.08 8.65
CA LEU A 117 0.13 -8.75 9.09
C LEU A 117 0.28 -8.97 10.60
N LEU A 118 -0.74 -8.67 11.42
CA LEU A 118 -0.69 -8.80 12.88
C LEU A 118 -0.21 -10.19 13.31
N VAL A 119 -0.74 -11.24 12.68
CA VAL A 119 -0.40 -12.64 13.04
C VAL A 119 1.04 -13.03 12.70
N GLN A 120 1.77 -12.19 11.99
CA GLN A 120 3.17 -12.39 11.62
C GLN A 120 4.13 -11.48 12.42
N THR A 121 3.60 -10.70 13.37
CA THR A 121 4.38 -9.76 14.20
C THR A 121 4.32 -10.14 15.66
N ASP A 122 5.19 -9.53 16.46
CA ASP A 122 5.14 -9.57 17.93
C ASP A 122 4.33 -8.39 18.52
N ALA A 123 3.59 -7.65 17.71
CA ALA A 123 2.75 -6.55 18.19
C ALA A 123 1.50 -7.09 18.91
N ASP A 124 1.15 -6.47 20.03
CA ASP A 124 -0.04 -6.85 20.83
C ASP A 124 -1.36 -6.53 20.13
N ALA A 125 -1.38 -5.54 19.27
CA ALA A 125 -2.57 -5.10 18.56
C ALA A 125 -2.26 -4.35 17.26
N ILE A 126 -3.26 -4.32 16.38
CA ILE A 126 -3.22 -3.50 15.15
C ILE A 126 -3.17 -2.01 15.53
N PRO A 127 -2.25 -1.20 14.98
CA PRO A 127 -2.22 0.23 15.23
C PRO A 127 -3.55 0.92 14.86
N ALA A 128 -3.85 2.05 15.48
CA ALA A 128 -4.96 2.88 15.05
C ALA A 128 -4.72 3.41 13.62
N VAL A 129 -5.81 3.69 12.88
CA VAL A 129 -5.69 4.22 11.51
C VAL A 129 -4.92 5.54 11.50
N GLY A 130 -3.91 5.65 10.66
CA GLY A 130 -3.04 6.82 10.57
C GLY A 130 -1.90 6.86 11.61
N THR A 131 -1.67 5.75 12.33
CA THR A 131 -0.57 5.63 13.29
C THR A 131 0.37 4.48 12.98
N CYS A 132 1.45 4.36 13.74
CA CYS A 132 2.40 3.27 13.62
C CYS A 132 2.73 2.66 14.98
N THR A 133 3.29 1.45 14.93
CA THR A 133 3.96 0.79 16.06
C THR A 133 5.30 0.24 15.61
N ILE A 134 6.18 -0.03 16.57
CA ILE A 134 7.41 -0.78 16.32
C ILE A 134 7.16 -2.22 16.71
N CYS A 135 7.48 -3.13 15.81
CA CYS A 135 7.32 -4.57 16.04
C CYS A 135 8.45 -5.34 15.34
N HIS A 136 8.47 -6.65 15.57
CA HIS A 136 9.36 -7.56 14.85
C HIS A 136 8.54 -8.47 13.92
N ILE A 137 9.14 -8.73 12.75
CA ILE A 137 8.71 -9.77 11.81
C ILE A 137 9.89 -10.72 11.65
N GLY A 138 9.84 -11.89 12.32
CA GLY A 138 11.02 -12.72 12.51
C GLY A 138 12.15 -11.93 13.22
N PRO A 139 13.38 -11.92 12.71
CA PRO A 139 14.49 -11.18 13.32
C PRO A 139 14.49 -9.67 13.00
N ARG A 140 13.57 -9.20 12.17
CA ARG A 140 13.58 -7.83 11.62
C ARG A 140 12.75 -6.89 12.48
N LYS A 141 13.39 -5.85 13.05
CA LYS A 141 12.70 -4.72 13.69
C LYS A 141 12.14 -3.80 12.60
N ILE A 142 10.83 -3.56 12.63
CA ILE A 142 10.06 -2.85 11.59
C ILE A 142 9.19 -1.79 12.25
N ARG A 143 9.07 -0.62 11.60
CA ARG A 143 8.01 0.34 11.87
C ARG A 143 6.80 -0.04 11.02
N TRP A 144 5.75 -0.48 11.66
CA TRP A 144 4.49 -0.84 10.99
C TRP A 144 3.50 0.32 11.06
N TRP A 145 3.15 0.85 9.91
CA TRP A 145 2.12 1.85 9.73
C TRP A 145 0.81 1.21 9.30
N ARG A 146 -0.31 1.62 9.94
CA ARG A 146 -1.64 1.31 9.45
C ARG A 146 -2.26 2.54 8.82
N MET A 147 -2.48 2.51 7.51
CA MET A 147 -3.09 3.61 6.76
C MET A 147 -4.56 3.33 6.43
N PRO A 148 -5.37 4.38 6.23
CA PRO A 148 -6.73 4.21 5.77
C PRO A 148 -6.74 3.51 4.41
N SER A 149 -7.79 2.72 4.14
CA SER A 149 -7.94 2.07 2.83
C SER A 149 -7.97 3.09 1.71
N THR A 150 -7.25 2.80 0.63
CA THR A 150 -7.23 3.60 -0.59
C THR A 150 -8.43 3.34 -1.51
N SER A 151 -9.26 2.36 -1.20
CA SER A 151 -10.51 2.14 -1.92
C SER A 151 -11.42 3.37 -1.84
N ARG A 152 -12.08 3.73 -2.93
CA ARG A 152 -13.11 4.80 -2.90
C ARG A 152 -14.35 4.43 -2.10
N ALA A 153 -14.59 3.15 -1.84
CA ALA A 153 -15.66 2.70 -0.96
C ALA A 153 -15.38 3.02 0.53
N TYR A 154 -14.12 3.30 0.89
CA TYR A 154 -13.78 3.71 2.25
C TYR A 154 -14.25 5.15 2.51
N PRO A 155 -15.04 5.42 3.58
CA PRO A 155 -15.74 6.69 3.80
C PRO A 155 -14.81 7.80 4.28
N MET A 156 -13.78 8.12 3.49
CA MET A 156 -12.83 9.21 3.74
C MET A 156 -12.50 9.92 2.43
N LYS A 157 -12.53 11.25 2.43
CA LYS A 157 -12.15 12.07 1.28
C LYS A 157 -10.66 11.86 0.94
N ILE A 158 -10.32 11.96 -0.35
CA ILE A 158 -8.95 11.72 -0.82
C ILE A 158 -7.93 12.67 -0.21
N GLU A 159 -8.32 13.93 0.03
CA GLU A 159 -7.45 14.93 0.64
C GLU A 159 -7.04 14.49 2.06
N ARG A 160 -8.02 14.02 2.85
CA ARG A 160 -7.77 13.52 4.20
C ARG A 160 -6.97 12.21 4.20
N LYS A 161 -7.22 11.31 3.22
CA LYS A 161 -6.32 10.16 3.02
C LYS A 161 -4.89 10.63 2.76
N GLY A 162 -4.71 11.63 1.89
CA GLY A 162 -3.42 12.22 1.57
C GLY A 162 -2.68 12.77 2.80
N GLU A 163 -3.38 13.42 3.73
CA GLU A 163 -2.81 13.89 5.00
C GLU A 163 -2.24 12.72 5.84
N HIS A 164 -3.00 11.63 5.99
CA HIS A 164 -2.51 10.44 6.69
C HIS A 164 -1.28 9.84 6.01
N TYR A 165 -1.32 9.65 4.70
CA TYR A 165 -0.21 9.05 3.96
C TYR A 165 1.04 9.94 3.97
N ARG A 166 0.90 11.26 3.99
CA ARG A 166 2.03 12.20 4.05
C ARG A 166 2.89 11.99 5.29
N MET A 167 2.28 11.61 6.43
CA MET A 167 3.00 11.38 7.68
C MET A 167 4.07 10.29 7.56
N ILE A 168 3.82 9.26 6.75
CA ILE A 168 4.78 8.18 6.51
C ILE A 168 6.08 8.73 5.92
N PHE A 169 5.96 9.63 4.94
CA PHE A 169 7.07 10.20 4.18
C PHE A 169 7.77 11.36 4.89
N GLN A 170 7.19 11.86 5.97
CA GLN A 170 7.80 12.85 6.85
C GLN A 170 8.56 12.22 8.03
N SER A 171 8.44 10.91 8.21
CA SER A 171 9.17 10.20 9.26
C SER A 171 10.68 10.24 9.00
N GLU A 172 11.48 10.31 10.07
CA GLU A 172 12.95 10.40 10.00
C GLU A 172 13.59 9.22 9.25
N ASP A 173 12.90 8.08 9.20
CA ASP A 173 13.38 6.86 8.54
C ASP A 173 13.09 6.81 7.03
N PHE A 174 12.44 7.84 6.46
CA PHE A 174 12.23 7.90 5.02
C PHE A 174 13.40 8.65 4.37
N PRO A 175 14.13 8.05 3.41
CA PRO A 175 15.21 8.73 2.72
C PRO A 175 14.64 9.97 2.01
N LYS A 176 15.10 11.14 2.44
CA LYS A 176 14.79 12.39 1.72
C LYS A 176 15.42 12.25 0.34
N ALA A 177 14.62 12.44 -0.71
CA ALA A 177 15.15 12.53 -2.04
C ALA A 177 16.29 13.57 -2.03
N ASP A 178 17.47 13.17 -2.50
CA ASP A 178 18.58 14.10 -2.66
C ASP A 178 18.07 15.25 -3.53
N SER A 179 17.92 16.43 -2.93
CA SER A 179 17.62 17.65 -3.67
C SER A 179 18.89 17.99 -4.44
N GLY A 180 19.12 17.26 -5.56
CA GLY A 180 20.22 17.50 -6.47
C GLY A 180 20.24 18.98 -6.86
N ARG A 181 21.36 19.61 -6.54
CA ARG A 181 21.73 20.94 -6.99
C ARG A 181 22.00 20.94 -8.49
#